data_d3ea5c0e1a65031577bb1d31ab2bc8a8
#
_entry.id   d3ea5c0e1a65031577bb1d31ab2bc8a8
#
_cell.length_a   1.000
_cell.length_b   1.000
_cell.length_c   1.000
_cell.angle_alpha   90.00
_cell.angle_beta   90.00
_cell.angle_gamma   90.00
#
_symmetry.space_group_name_H-M   'P 1'
#
loop_
_entity.id
_entity.type
_entity.pdbx_description
1 polymer ?
#
loop_
_entity_poly.entity_id
_entity_poly.type
_entity_poly.pdbx_seq_one_letter_code
_entity_poly.pdbx_strand_id
1 'polypeptide(L)'
;MIKRAPAGKARRRPASDATTAKPRGKRSRTRLDPVGRQPVSRPTRTANSLNGALIDDDATLLRRSGMRGIRLQLDYWKAEERLQNERIGHAVVIYGSTRIVAPSVANARLDEANRLLAERPHDASRRRAVTIASRLVEHSDYYRVAREFGRIVAHADRCTRTARLAIVTGGGPGIMEAANRGAYERGAPSIGFNIELPREQAPNPYITPALCFRFHYFAIRKLHLLERAKAAVFFPGGYGTFDELFEVLTLLQTRKIAPLPVILVGEAYWSRAVDVAFLADEGMIDRRDLELFTYCESAAQIWHAIGSWYARRRERPPARCGVSSKRGVGIRRRNERDSYRDFGTG
;
A
#
# COMPACT_ATOMS: atom_id res chain seq x y z
N MET A 1 -38.67 6.39 -24.97
CA MET A 1 -39.72 5.42 -24.65
C MET A 1 -39.19 4.49 -23.53
N ILE A 2 -39.63 4.76 -22.33
CA ILE A 2 -39.18 4.02 -21.10
C ILE A 2 -40.34 3.06 -20.77
N LYS A 3 -40.07 1.74 -20.78
CA LYS A 3 -41.04 0.74 -20.33
C LYS A 3 -40.73 0.39 -18.85
N ARG A 4 -41.72 0.66 -18.03
CA ARG A 4 -41.78 0.25 -16.60
C ARG A 4 -42.19 -1.24 -16.50
N ALA A 5 -41.55 -1.97 -15.58
CA ALA A 5 -41.95 -3.32 -15.16
C ALA A 5 -42.86 -3.27 -13.91
N PRO A 6 -43.74 -4.26 -13.71
CA PRO A 6 -44.81 -4.19 -12.68
C PRO A 6 -44.40 -4.75 -11.32
N ALA A 7 -45.10 -4.25 -10.30
CA ALA A 7 -44.98 -4.58 -8.89
C ALA A 7 -45.44 -6.01 -8.56
N GLY A 8 -44.65 -6.73 -7.75
CA GLY A 8 -44.98 -8.04 -7.20
C GLY A 8 -45.60 -7.96 -5.80
N LYS A 9 -46.64 -8.72 -5.60
CA LYS A 9 -47.56 -8.76 -4.47
C LYS A 9 -46.93 -9.29 -3.16
N ALA A 10 -47.24 -8.61 -2.07
CA ALA A 10 -47.00 -9.04 -0.69
C ALA A 10 -47.83 -10.30 -0.33
N ARG A 11 -47.21 -11.31 0.25
CA ARG A 11 -47.88 -12.44 0.91
C ARG A 11 -47.89 -12.23 2.43
N ARG A 12 -49.12 -12.22 2.97
CA ARG A 12 -49.49 -12.22 4.39
C ARG A 12 -49.15 -13.57 5.03
N ARG A 13 -48.68 -13.55 6.27
CA ARG A 13 -48.62 -14.70 7.18
C ARG A 13 -49.93 -14.82 7.97
N PRO A 14 -50.39 -16.03 8.28
CA PRO A 14 -51.48 -16.21 9.22
C PRO A 14 -50.98 -16.35 10.67
N ALA A 15 -51.79 -15.85 11.59
CA ALA A 15 -51.67 -16.01 13.01
C ALA A 15 -52.13 -17.43 13.45
N SER A 16 -51.54 -17.97 14.52
CA SER A 16 -52.13 -19.10 15.26
C SER A 16 -52.09 -18.80 16.75
N ASP A 17 -53.30 -18.80 17.31
CA ASP A 17 -53.64 -18.80 18.72
C ASP A 17 -53.16 -20.08 19.42
N ALA A 18 -52.82 -19.96 20.71
CA ALA A 18 -53.03 -21.02 21.71
C ALA A 18 -52.93 -20.45 23.12
N THR A 19 -53.94 -20.39 23.69
CA THR A 19 -54.70 -20.47 24.95
C THR A 19 -54.00 -21.20 26.11
N THR A 20 -54.13 -20.54 27.31
CA THR A 20 -54.39 -21.04 28.68
C THR A 20 -53.32 -21.86 29.43
N ALA A 21 -52.97 -21.39 30.63
CA ALA A 21 -53.44 -21.90 31.94
C ALA A 21 -52.69 -21.19 33.11
N LYS A 22 -53.50 -20.68 34.03
CA LYS A 22 -53.03 -20.30 35.40
C LYS A 22 -53.11 -21.53 36.30
N PRO A 23 -52.32 -21.62 37.36
CA PRO A 23 -52.79 -22.19 38.64
C PRO A 23 -52.61 -21.23 39.82
N ARG A 24 -53.58 -21.50 40.69
CA ARG A 24 -53.98 -20.87 41.92
C ARG A 24 -52.89 -20.68 42.97
N GLY A 25 -53.14 -19.66 43.80
CA GLY A 25 -52.34 -19.24 44.93
C GLY A 25 -52.35 -20.18 46.15
N LYS A 26 -51.32 -19.92 46.97
CA LYS A 26 -51.36 -20.28 48.40
C LYS A 26 -51.00 -19.02 49.18
N ARG A 27 -52.01 -18.63 50.01
CA ARG A 27 -51.84 -17.62 51.07
C ARG A 27 -50.94 -18.23 52.15
N SER A 28 -49.94 -17.51 52.57
CA SER A 28 -49.21 -17.77 53.81
C SER A 28 -49.09 -16.48 54.61
N ARG A 29 -49.37 -16.67 55.87
CA ARG A 29 -49.65 -15.69 56.91
C ARG A 29 -48.47 -14.77 57.17
N THR A 30 -48.75 -13.49 57.27
CA THR A 30 -47.95 -12.42 57.84
C THR A 30 -47.64 -12.70 59.30
N ARG A 31 -46.30 -12.76 59.61
CA ARG A 31 -45.79 -12.50 60.95
C ARG A 31 -45.09 -11.17 60.91
N LEU A 32 -45.51 -10.20 61.67
CA LEU A 32 -44.85 -8.95 61.96
C LEU A 32 -43.76 -9.21 62.99
N ASP A 33 -42.51 -8.94 62.63
CA ASP A 33 -41.39 -8.75 63.57
C ASP A 33 -40.88 -7.31 63.50
N PRO A 34 -40.49 -6.76 64.64
CA PRO A 34 -40.28 -5.32 64.75
C PRO A 34 -38.87 -4.88 64.42
N VAL A 35 -38.79 -3.66 63.94
CA VAL A 35 -37.61 -2.80 63.82
C VAL A 35 -36.52 -3.30 62.87
N GLY A 36 -36.69 -2.89 61.62
CA GLY A 36 -35.75 -3.10 60.53
C GLY A 36 -34.50 -2.30 60.64
N ARG A 37 -33.40 -2.97 60.55
CA ARG A 37 -32.19 -2.43 59.90
C ARG A 37 -32.24 -2.92 58.45
N GLN A 38 -32.39 -1.98 57.52
CA GLN A 38 -32.19 -2.25 56.12
C GLN A 38 -30.74 -2.79 55.93
N PRO A 39 -30.53 -3.91 55.22
CA PRO A 39 -29.20 -4.31 54.88
C PRO A 39 -28.61 -3.27 53.95
N VAL A 40 -27.56 -2.57 54.40
CA VAL A 40 -26.71 -1.77 53.53
C VAL A 40 -26.19 -2.72 52.45
N SER A 41 -26.70 -2.56 51.25
CA SER A 41 -26.22 -3.28 50.08
C SER A 41 -24.69 -3.03 49.98
N ARG A 42 -23.91 -4.11 50.09
CA ARG A 42 -22.46 -4.05 49.84
C ARG A 42 -22.28 -3.39 48.47
N PRO A 43 -21.34 -2.40 48.35
CA PRO A 43 -21.06 -1.84 47.07
C PRO A 43 -20.57 -2.96 46.15
N THR A 44 -21.34 -3.20 45.10
CA THR A 44 -20.97 -4.10 44.01
C THR A 44 -19.60 -3.67 43.51
N ARG A 45 -18.67 -4.63 43.41
CA ARG A 45 -17.31 -4.43 42.89
C ARG A 45 -17.37 -3.73 41.53
N THR A 46 -17.20 -2.44 41.52
CA THR A 46 -17.02 -1.59 40.33
C THR A 46 -15.65 -1.80 39.67
N ALA A 47 -14.81 -2.67 40.22
CA ALA A 47 -13.46 -2.90 39.77
C ALA A 47 -13.32 -3.63 38.41
N ASN A 48 -14.42 -4.11 37.80
CA ASN A 48 -14.42 -4.77 36.48
C ASN A 48 -15.42 -4.15 35.50
N SER A 49 -15.94 -2.94 35.75
CA SER A 49 -16.65 -2.22 34.73
C SER A 49 -15.64 -1.54 33.81
N LEU A 50 -15.88 -1.51 32.51
CA LEU A 50 -15.09 -0.80 31.51
C LEU A 50 -14.83 0.68 31.89
N ASN A 51 -15.59 1.24 32.85
CA ASN A 51 -15.45 2.58 33.38
C ASN A 51 -14.35 2.75 34.44
N GLY A 52 -13.76 1.66 34.92
CA GLY A 52 -12.65 1.66 35.89
C GLY A 52 -11.31 1.21 35.28
N ALA A 53 -11.26 0.87 33.99
CA ALA A 53 -10.01 0.58 33.29
C ALA A 53 -9.27 1.90 32.97
N LEU A 54 -7.93 1.84 32.93
CA LEU A 54 -7.15 2.96 32.43
C LEU A 54 -7.56 3.25 30.97
N ILE A 55 -7.58 4.53 30.62
CA ILE A 55 -8.08 4.98 29.31
C ILE A 55 -7.26 4.37 28.15
N ASP A 56 -5.99 4.14 28.34
CA ASP A 56 -5.04 3.54 27.41
C ASP A 56 -5.24 2.02 27.23
N ASP A 57 -5.88 1.34 28.20
CA ASP A 57 -6.23 -0.09 28.11
C ASP A 57 -7.59 -0.32 27.41
N ASP A 58 -8.41 0.73 27.19
CA ASP A 58 -9.69 0.60 26.53
C ASP A 58 -9.59 0.62 25.01
N ALA A 59 -9.30 -0.54 24.41
CA ALA A 59 -9.28 -0.71 22.96
C ALA A 59 -10.64 -0.38 22.29
N THR A 60 -11.75 -0.37 23.04
CA THR A 60 -13.08 -0.02 22.52
C THR A 60 -13.23 1.48 22.36
N LEU A 61 -12.58 2.27 23.20
CA LEU A 61 -12.53 3.74 23.12
C LEU A 61 -11.96 4.18 21.77
N LEU A 62 -10.84 3.59 21.34
CA LEU A 62 -10.19 3.92 20.07
C LEU A 62 -11.08 3.61 18.85
N ARG A 63 -12.08 2.73 18.96
CA ARG A 63 -13.00 2.40 17.85
C ARG A 63 -14.13 3.41 17.70
N ARG A 64 -14.38 4.27 18.68
CA ARG A 64 -15.43 5.30 18.62
C ARG A 64 -15.14 6.32 17.52
N SER A 65 -16.19 6.84 16.86
CA SER A 65 -16.04 7.78 15.74
C SER A 65 -15.26 9.05 16.13
N GLY A 66 -15.46 9.59 17.33
CA GLY A 66 -14.75 10.77 17.86
C GLY A 66 -13.25 10.56 18.04
N MET A 67 -12.75 9.31 18.05
CA MET A 67 -11.33 8.98 18.20
C MET A 67 -10.59 8.87 16.86
N ARG A 68 -11.21 9.32 15.75
CA ARG A 68 -10.58 9.26 14.41
C ARG A 68 -9.24 9.98 14.35
N GLY A 69 -9.14 11.16 14.95
CA GLY A 69 -7.88 11.94 14.98
C GLY A 69 -6.75 11.19 15.67
N ILE A 70 -7.04 10.57 16.82
CA ILE A 70 -6.07 9.76 17.57
C ILE A 70 -5.63 8.54 16.73
N ARG A 71 -6.57 7.84 16.07
CA ARG A 71 -6.19 6.71 15.19
C ARG A 71 -5.32 7.13 14.02
N LEU A 72 -5.55 8.29 13.40
CA LEU A 72 -4.69 8.84 12.35
C LEU A 72 -3.27 9.07 12.88
N GLN A 73 -3.15 9.61 14.08
CA GLN A 73 -1.88 9.86 14.76
C GLN A 73 -1.14 8.54 15.09
N LEU A 74 -1.87 7.54 15.59
CA LEU A 74 -1.31 6.21 15.89
C LEU A 74 -0.86 5.47 14.62
N ASP A 75 -1.63 5.52 13.54
CA ASP A 75 -1.25 4.95 12.24
C ASP A 75 0.08 5.57 11.74
N TYR A 76 0.23 6.90 11.87
CA TYR A 76 1.47 7.58 11.50
C TYR A 76 2.62 7.18 12.43
N TRP A 77 2.44 7.36 13.73
CA TRP A 77 3.51 7.21 14.71
C TRP A 77 4.10 5.79 14.78
N LYS A 78 3.23 4.78 14.75
CA LYS A 78 3.65 3.38 14.80
C LYS A 78 4.59 2.99 13.66
N ALA A 79 4.34 3.49 12.46
CA ALA A 79 5.19 3.22 11.32
C ALA A 79 6.50 4.02 11.42
N GLU A 80 6.41 5.30 11.79
CA GLU A 80 7.54 6.21 11.92
C GLU A 80 8.56 5.71 12.93
N GLU A 81 8.13 5.39 14.15
CA GLU A 81 8.99 4.85 15.21
C GLU A 81 9.75 3.61 14.75
N ARG A 82 9.05 2.67 14.09
CA ARG A 82 9.68 1.45 13.62
C ARG A 82 10.70 1.69 12.51
N LEU A 83 10.39 2.56 11.57
CA LEU A 83 11.32 2.93 10.49
C LEU A 83 12.57 3.61 11.01
N GLN A 84 12.45 4.46 12.05
CA GLN A 84 13.58 5.10 12.73
C GLN A 84 14.44 4.06 13.47
N ASN A 85 13.84 3.16 14.24
CA ASN A 85 14.54 2.10 14.98
C ASN A 85 15.34 1.18 14.03
N GLU A 86 14.80 0.88 12.85
CA GLU A 86 15.46 0.09 11.79
C GLU A 86 16.42 0.92 10.92
N ARG A 87 16.60 2.22 11.23
CA ARG A 87 17.45 3.18 10.51
C ARG A 87 17.13 3.30 9.01
N ILE A 88 15.86 3.15 8.66
CA ILE A 88 15.41 3.32 7.27
C ILE A 88 15.35 4.82 6.96
N GLY A 89 16.34 5.34 6.26
CA GLY A 89 16.40 6.75 5.87
C GLY A 89 16.06 7.00 4.42
N HIS A 90 16.17 5.97 3.57
CA HIS A 90 15.94 6.08 2.14
C HIS A 90 15.07 4.92 1.63
N ALA A 91 14.17 5.22 0.70
CA ALA A 91 13.26 4.25 0.10
C ALA A 91 13.29 4.33 -1.43
N VAL A 92 13.28 3.19 -2.09
CA VAL A 92 12.85 3.08 -3.48
C VAL A 92 11.47 2.46 -3.45
N VAL A 93 10.48 3.24 -3.89
CA VAL A 93 9.08 2.83 -3.83
C VAL A 93 8.67 2.18 -5.14
N ILE A 94 8.06 1.00 -5.06
CA ILE A 94 7.65 0.23 -6.23
C ILE A 94 6.14 0.02 -6.19
N TYR A 95 5.50 0.45 -7.27
CA TYR A 95 4.08 0.31 -7.53
C TYR A 95 3.85 -0.62 -8.72
N GLY A 96 2.73 -1.33 -8.73
CA GLY A 96 2.35 -2.16 -9.86
C GLY A 96 1.22 -3.14 -9.54
N SER A 97 0.82 -3.90 -10.57
CA SER A 97 -0.33 -4.79 -10.51
C SER A 97 -0.13 -5.97 -9.55
N THR A 98 -1.16 -6.27 -8.78
CA THR A 98 -1.27 -7.53 -8.01
C THR A 98 -1.52 -8.75 -8.90
N ARG A 99 -1.87 -8.54 -10.18
CA ARG A 99 -2.23 -9.61 -11.13
C ARG A 99 -1.04 -10.12 -11.95
N ILE A 100 0.03 -9.33 -12.07
CA ILE A 100 1.26 -9.72 -12.77
C ILE A 100 2.08 -10.58 -11.81
N VAL A 101 2.06 -11.87 -12.05
CA VAL A 101 2.70 -12.90 -11.21
C VAL A 101 3.90 -13.52 -11.91
N ALA A 102 4.64 -14.38 -11.21
CA ALA A 102 5.78 -15.09 -11.80
C ALA A 102 5.36 -15.89 -13.05
N PRO A 103 6.24 -16.00 -14.09
CA PRO A 103 5.90 -16.65 -15.35
C PRO A 103 5.33 -18.07 -15.21
N SER A 104 5.87 -18.87 -14.28
CA SER A 104 5.35 -20.23 -14.01
C SER A 104 3.89 -20.20 -13.50
N VAL A 105 3.55 -19.25 -12.66
CA VAL A 105 2.18 -19.11 -12.15
C VAL A 105 1.25 -18.55 -13.21
N ALA A 106 1.73 -17.62 -14.06
CA ALA A 106 0.95 -17.07 -15.16
C ALA A 106 0.62 -18.16 -16.21
N ASN A 107 1.60 -18.99 -16.57
CA ASN A 107 1.39 -20.10 -17.49
C ASN A 107 0.39 -21.14 -16.93
N ALA A 108 0.55 -21.54 -15.67
CA ALA A 108 -0.41 -22.46 -15.04
C ALA A 108 -1.85 -21.91 -15.03
N ARG A 109 -2.02 -20.60 -14.85
CA ARG A 109 -3.35 -19.94 -14.96
C ARG A 109 -3.88 -19.94 -16.39
N LEU A 110 -3.01 -19.78 -17.38
CA LEU A 110 -3.41 -19.88 -18.80
C LEU A 110 -3.83 -21.30 -19.16
N ASP A 111 -3.07 -22.32 -18.72
CA ASP A 111 -3.38 -23.74 -18.94
C ASP A 111 -4.75 -24.09 -18.33
N GLU A 112 -5.00 -23.63 -17.10
CA GLU A 112 -6.30 -23.85 -16.45
C GLU A 112 -7.43 -23.11 -17.17
N ALA A 113 -7.22 -21.88 -17.63
CA ALA A 113 -8.21 -21.17 -18.42
C ALA A 113 -8.55 -21.88 -19.74
N ASN A 114 -7.54 -22.43 -20.43
CA ASN A 114 -7.71 -23.22 -21.65
C ASN A 114 -8.47 -24.53 -21.37
N ARG A 115 -8.15 -25.22 -20.29
CA ARG A 115 -8.87 -26.44 -19.86
C ARG A 115 -10.36 -26.16 -19.63
N LEU A 116 -10.66 -25.08 -18.87
CA LEU A 116 -12.04 -24.68 -18.62
C LEU A 116 -12.79 -24.26 -19.90
N LEU A 117 -12.10 -23.64 -20.86
CA LEU A 117 -12.70 -23.27 -22.15
C LEU A 117 -13.02 -24.53 -22.98
N ALA A 118 -12.15 -25.55 -22.97
CA ALA A 118 -12.38 -26.81 -23.68
C ALA A 118 -13.66 -27.52 -23.20
N GLU A 119 -14.02 -27.41 -21.92
CA GLU A 119 -15.29 -27.95 -21.39
C GLU A 119 -16.54 -27.24 -21.98
N ARG A 120 -16.41 -25.95 -22.29
CA ARG A 120 -17.50 -25.11 -22.84
C ARG A 120 -16.97 -24.14 -23.90
N PRO A 121 -16.70 -24.61 -25.13
CA PRO A 121 -16.01 -23.82 -26.17
C PRO A 121 -16.76 -22.55 -26.62
N HIS A 122 -18.07 -22.50 -26.47
CA HIS A 122 -18.91 -21.37 -26.88
C HIS A 122 -19.13 -20.33 -25.77
N ASP A 123 -18.60 -20.54 -24.54
CA ASP A 123 -18.75 -19.61 -23.43
C ASP A 123 -17.86 -18.37 -23.63
N ALA A 124 -18.50 -17.22 -23.87
CA ALA A 124 -17.82 -15.94 -24.09
C ALA A 124 -16.99 -15.49 -22.88
N SER A 125 -17.44 -15.81 -21.65
CA SER A 125 -16.72 -15.48 -20.40
C SER A 125 -15.42 -16.26 -20.31
N ARG A 126 -15.44 -17.57 -20.65
CA ARG A 126 -14.25 -18.42 -20.65
C ARG A 126 -13.27 -18.03 -21.76
N ARG A 127 -13.75 -17.67 -22.95
CA ARG A 127 -12.88 -17.10 -24.01
C ARG A 127 -12.19 -15.82 -23.54
N ARG A 128 -12.94 -14.92 -22.89
CA ARG A 128 -12.35 -13.70 -22.30
C ARG A 128 -11.33 -14.03 -21.23
N ALA A 129 -11.57 -15.04 -20.39
CA ALA A 129 -10.62 -15.46 -19.36
C ALA A 129 -9.29 -15.94 -19.97
N VAL A 130 -9.32 -16.72 -21.04
CA VAL A 130 -8.13 -17.14 -21.79
C VAL A 130 -7.39 -15.93 -22.36
N THR A 131 -8.09 -15.01 -23.02
CA THR A 131 -7.47 -13.78 -23.56
C THR A 131 -6.77 -12.98 -22.47
N ILE A 132 -7.41 -12.83 -21.29
CA ILE A 132 -6.80 -12.13 -20.15
C ILE A 132 -5.58 -12.90 -19.63
N ALA A 133 -5.68 -14.23 -19.49
CA ALA A 133 -4.58 -15.05 -19.02
C ALA A 133 -3.37 -15.00 -19.95
N SER A 134 -3.58 -15.04 -21.27
CA SER A 134 -2.51 -14.87 -22.27
C SER A 134 -1.80 -13.54 -22.12
N ARG A 135 -2.55 -12.44 -21.97
CA ARG A 135 -1.93 -11.13 -21.74
C ARG A 135 -1.17 -11.03 -20.42
N LEU A 136 -1.62 -11.73 -19.38
CA LEU A 136 -0.90 -11.78 -18.11
C LEU A 136 0.39 -12.61 -18.21
N VAL A 137 0.44 -13.61 -19.11
CA VAL A 137 1.69 -14.33 -19.44
C VAL A 137 2.67 -13.36 -20.12
N GLU A 138 2.24 -12.59 -21.12
CA GLU A 138 3.07 -11.57 -21.78
C GLU A 138 3.63 -10.57 -20.76
N HIS A 139 2.81 -10.12 -19.82
CA HIS A 139 3.23 -9.17 -18.77
C HIS A 139 4.05 -9.80 -17.63
N SER A 140 4.14 -11.14 -17.56
CA SER A 140 4.85 -11.81 -16.46
C SER A 140 6.35 -11.51 -16.43
N ASP A 141 6.93 -11.03 -17.52
CA ASP A 141 8.32 -10.56 -17.57
C ASP A 141 8.57 -9.38 -16.65
N TYR A 142 7.59 -8.51 -16.44
CA TYR A 142 7.71 -7.41 -15.48
C TYR A 142 7.90 -7.90 -14.03
N TYR A 143 7.40 -9.10 -13.69
CA TYR A 143 7.70 -9.73 -12.41
C TYR A 143 9.20 -10.02 -12.26
N ARG A 144 9.84 -10.53 -13.33
CA ARG A 144 11.30 -10.78 -13.33
C ARG A 144 12.09 -9.48 -13.20
N VAL A 145 11.69 -8.44 -13.94
CA VAL A 145 12.31 -7.12 -13.88
C VAL A 145 12.20 -6.52 -12.48
N ALA A 146 11.02 -6.56 -11.86
CA ALA A 146 10.80 -6.04 -10.51
C ALA A 146 11.63 -6.79 -9.46
N ARG A 147 11.70 -8.13 -9.56
CA ARG A 147 12.52 -8.96 -8.67
C ARG A 147 14.01 -8.67 -8.81
N GLU A 148 14.50 -8.55 -10.04
CA GLU A 148 15.91 -8.20 -10.29
C GLU A 148 16.22 -6.79 -9.81
N PHE A 149 15.32 -5.85 -10.03
CA PHE A 149 15.48 -4.49 -9.51
C PHE A 149 15.54 -4.46 -7.98
N GLY A 150 14.73 -5.26 -7.28
CA GLY A 150 14.83 -5.45 -5.84
C GLY A 150 16.21 -5.94 -5.38
N ARG A 151 16.83 -6.85 -6.13
CA ARG A 151 18.21 -7.32 -5.86
C ARG A 151 19.25 -6.23 -6.06
N ILE A 152 19.11 -5.38 -7.08
CA ILE A 152 20.00 -4.27 -7.35
C ILE A 152 19.95 -3.26 -6.19
N VAL A 153 18.75 -2.87 -5.75
CA VAL A 153 18.57 -1.95 -4.62
C VAL A 153 19.16 -2.54 -3.33
N ALA A 154 18.94 -3.83 -3.08
CA ALA A 154 19.53 -4.53 -1.94
C ALA A 154 21.06 -4.55 -1.95
N HIS A 155 21.67 -4.68 -3.14
CA HIS A 155 23.11 -4.58 -3.26
C HIS A 155 23.60 -3.17 -2.93
N ALA A 156 22.86 -2.15 -3.37
CA ALA A 156 23.18 -0.75 -3.09
C ALA A 156 23.06 -0.40 -1.60
N ASP A 157 22.12 -0.99 -0.85
CA ASP A 157 21.97 -0.80 0.60
C ASP A 157 23.26 -1.13 1.36
N ARG A 158 23.99 -2.18 0.96
CA ARG A 158 25.25 -2.59 1.58
C ARG A 158 26.35 -1.52 1.49
N CYS A 159 26.23 -0.57 0.57
CA CYS A 159 27.18 0.52 0.38
C CYS A 159 26.81 1.76 1.22
N THR A 160 25.70 1.76 1.93
CA THR A 160 25.27 2.88 2.78
C THR A 160 25.84 2.75 4.20
N ARG A 161 26.39 3.86 4.73
CA ARG A 161 27.03 3.87 6.08
C ARG A 161 26.13 4.49 7.15
N THR A 162 25.26 5.41 6.78
CA THR A 162 24.52 6.26 7.73
C THR A 162 23.04 5.96 7.82
N ALA A 163 22.41 5.65 6.69
CA ALA A 163 20.99 5.35 6.62
C ALA A 163 20.75 4.21 5.63
N ARG A 164 19.89 3.27 5.96
CA ARG A 164 19.58 2.13 5.10
C ARG A 164 18.68 2.53 3.94
N LEU A 165 18.94 1.93 2.79
CA LEU A 165 18.11 2.02 1.59
C LEU A 165 17.23 0.77 1.49
N ALA A 166 15.92 0.95 1.51
CA ALA A 166 14.97 -0.15 1.46
C ALA A 166 14.09 -0.15 0.21
N ILE A 167 13.67 -1.33 -0.23
CA ILE A 167 12.50 -1.49 -1.10
C ILE A 167 11.25 -1.27 -0.27
N VAL A 168 10.37 -0.41 -0.78
CA VAL A 168 9.05 -0.13 -0.19
C VAL A 168 7.97 -0.44 -1.22
N THR A 169 6.94 -1.16 -0.80
CA THR A 169 5.78 -1.49 -1.63
C THR A 169 4.49 -1.38 -0.82
N GLY A 170 3.34 -1.52 -1.49
CA GLY A 170 2.05 -1.70 -0.82
C GLY A 170 1.87 -3.07 -0.14
N GLY A 171 2.87 -3.94 -0.14
CA GLY A 171 2.89 -5.22 0.58
C GLY A 171 2.05 -6.35 -0.03
N GLY A 172 1.34 -6.11 -1.14
CA GLY A 172 0.50 -7.12 -1.81
C GLY A 172 1.29 -8.09 -2.70
N PRO A 173 0.58 -9.00 -3.40
CA PRO A 173 1.17 -9.94 -4.35
C PRO A 173 1.58 -9.27 -5.68
N GLY A 174 2.08 -10.06 -6.60
CA GLY A 174 2.42 -9.65 -7.96
C GLY A 174 3.70 -8.82 -8.02
N ILE A 175 3.67 -7.66 -8.65
CA ILE A 175 4.85 -6.78 -8.80
C ILE A 175 5.43 -6.39 -7.44
N MET A 176 4.59 -6.09 -6.46
CA MET A 176 5.03 -5.73 -5.12
C MET A 176 5.77 -6.89 -4.45
N GLU A 177 5.20 -8.09 -4.54
CA GLU A 177 5.86 -9.32 -4.08
C GLU A 177 7.19 -9.56 -4.78
N ALA A 178 7.25 -9.37 -6.09
CA ALA A 178 8.49 -9.56 -6.86
C ALA A 178 9.62 -8.67 -6.35
N ALA A 179 9.32 -7.39 -6.14
CA ALA A 179 10.30 -6.42 -5.64
C ALA A 179 10.75 -6.73 -4.20
N ASN A 180 9.80 -7.02 -3.31
CA ASN A 180 10.11 -7.45 -1.94
C ASN A 180 10.96 -8.73 -1.93
N ARG A 181 10.61 -9.72 -2.77
CA ARG A 181 11.37 -10.95 -2.92
C ARG A 181 12.80 -10.71 -3.36
N GLY A 182 13.03 -9.82 -4.32
CA GLY A 182 14.37 -9.46 -4.76
C GLY A 182 15.24 -8.90 -3.64
N ALA A 183 14.69 -8.03 -2.80
CA ALA A 183 15.36 -7.48 -1.63
C ALA A 183 15.63 -8.56 -0.55
N TYR A 184 14.61 -9.36 -0.23
CA TYR A 184 14.68 -10.45 0.74
C TYR A 184 15.77 -11.48 0.40
N GLU A 185 15.87 -11.90 -0.86
CA GLU A 185 16.87 -12.86 -1.36
C GLU A 185 18.32 -12.37 -1.18
N ARG A 186 18.51 -11.08 -0.98
CA ARG A 186 19.82 -10.46 -0.71
C ARG A 186 20.01 -10.04 0.73
N GLY A 187 19.07 -10.36 1.63
CA GLY A 187 19.13 -10.02 3.04
C GLY A 187 19.01 -8.53 3.35
N ALA A 188 18.42 -7.74 2.43
CA ALA A 188 18.17 -6.32 2.63
C ALA A 188 16.77 -6.06 3.23
N PRO A 189 16.54 -4.89 3.86
CA PRO A 189 15.24 -4.53 4.36
C PRO A 189 14.21 -4.46 3.24
N SER A 190 13.07 -5.09 3.48
CA SER A 190 11.95 -5.20 2.57
C SER A 190 10.68 -4.76 3.29
N ILE A 191 10.07 -3.66 2.85
CA ILE A 191 8.98 -2.97 3.56
C ILE A 191 7.67 -3.17 2.82
N GLY A 192 6.61 -3.48 3.58
CA GLY A 192 5.24 -3.56 3.08
C GLY A 192 4.31 -2.62 3.85
N PHE A 193 3.76 -1.63 3.16
CA PHE A 193 2.73 -0.74 3.69
C PHE A 193 1.35 -1.23 3.26
N ASN A 194 0.83 -2.24 3.96
CA ASN A 194 -0.47 -2.82 3.69
C ASN A 194 -1.59 -1.89 4.15
N ILE A 195 -2.76 -2.03 3.52
CA ILE A 195 -3.98 -1.32 3.90
C ILE A 195 -5.06 -2.35 4.26
N GLU A 196 -5.88 -2.01 5.23
CA GLU A 196 -7.05 -2.81 5.55
C GLU A 196 -8.10 -2.67 4.44
N LEU A 197 -8.45 -3.79 3.81
CA LEU A 197 -9.45 -3.84 2.74
C LEU A 197 -10.60 -4.77 3.14
N PRO A 198 -11.83 -4.55 2.64
CA PRO A 198 -12.99 -5.43 2.92
C PRO A 198 -12.77 -6.88 2.50
N ARG A 199 -11.96 -7.12 1.47
CA ARG A 199 -11.45 -8.45 1.10
C ARG A 199 -10.01 -8.52 1.57
N GLU A 200 -9.78 -9.27 2.63
CA GLU A 200 -8.47 -9.39 3.26
C GLU A 200 -7.47 -10.01 2.30
N GLN A 201 -6.40 -9.27 2.03
CA GLN A 201 -5.27 -9.74 1.26
C GLN A 201 -4.09 -9.89 2.24
N ALA A 202 -3.61 -11.12 2.40
CA ALA A 202 -2.44 -11.37 3.23
C ALA A 202 -1.22 -10.61 2.65
N PRO A 203 -0.36 -10.03 3.50
CA PRO A 203 0.92 -9.51 3.08
C PRO A 203 1.75 -10.57 2.36
N ASN A 204 2.55 -10.17 1.36
CA ASN A 204 3.43 -11.12 0.70
C ASN A 204 4.53 -11.61 1.67
N PRO A 205 5.03 -12.86 1.52
CA PRO A 205 5.91 -13.49 2.50
C PRO A 205 7.36 -12.96 2.51
N TYR A 206 7.70 -12.04 1.62
CA TYR A 206 9.05 -11.51 1.46
C TYR A 206 9.27 -10.16 2.15
N ILE A 207 8.30 -9.70 2.93
CA ILE A 207 8.42 -8.50 3.76
C ILE A 207 9.19 -8.85 5.04
N THR A 208 10.12 -8.00 5.45
CA THR A 208 10.79 -8.13 6.74
C THR A 208 9.74 -8.04 7.87
N PRO A 209 9.62 -9.02 8.77
CA PRO A 209 8.52 -9.07 9.75
C PRO A 209 8.35 -7.78 10.55
N ALA A 210 9.45 -7.16 11.01
CA ALA A 210 9.43 -5.90 11.75
C ALA A 210 9.00 -4.68 10.89
N LEU A 211 8.99 -4.82 9.55
CA LEU A 211 8.69 -3.77 8.58
C LEU A 211 7.41 -4.07 7.78
N CYS A 212 6.57 -4.95 8.31
CA CYS A 212 5.24 -5.23 7.77
C CYS A 212 4.21 -4.39 8.51
N PHE A 213 3.72 -3.34 7.88
CA PHE A 213 2.75 -2.42 8.46
C PHE A 213 1.36 -2.66 7.88
N ARG A 214 0.33 -2.41 8.69
CA ARG A 214 -1.08 -2.42 8.27
C ARG A 214 -1.72 -1.11 8.70
N PHE A 215 -2.07 -0.29 7.73
CA PHE A 215 -2.68 1.01 7.94
C PHE A 215 -4.21 0.92 7.89
N HIS A 216 -4.84 1.77 8.69
CA HIS A 216 -6.29 1.97 8.69
C HIS A 216 -6.72 3.00 7.63
N TYR A 217 -5.85 3.99 7.40
CA TYR A 217 -6.15 5.14 6.54
C TYR A 217 -5.23 5.21 5.33
N PHE A 218 -5.83 5.29 4.13
CA PHE A 218 -5.10 5.46 2.87
C PHE A 218 -4.18 6.68 2.89
N ALA A 219 -4.64 7.83 3.44
CA ALA A 219 -3.87 9.05 3.48
C ALA A 219 -2.54 8.88 4.23
N ILE A 220 -2.57 8.22 5.39
CA ILE A 220 -1.36 7.98 6.19
C ILE A 220 -0.41 7.01 5.48
N ARG A 221 -0.95 5.94 4.87
CA ARG A 221 -0.16 5.01 4.07
C ARG A 221 0.55 5.72 2.91
N LYS A 222 -0.16 6.55 2.15
CA LYS A 222 0.37 7.31 1.02
C LYS A 222 1.47 8.27 1.46
N LEU A 223 1.28 8.95 2.60
CA LEU A 223 2.31 9.81 3.18
C LEU A 223 3.62 9.03 3.42
N HIS A 224 3.55 7.88 4.10
CA HIS A 224 4.74 7.05 4.37
C HIS A 224 5.40 6.46 3.12
N LEU A 225 4.62 6.19 2.06
CA LEU A 225 5.18 5.75 0.78
C LEU A 225 6.13 6.80 0.18
N LEU A 226 5.85 8.09 0.39
CA LEU A 226 6.60 9.18 -0.25
C LEU A 226 7.61 9.87 0.68
N GLU A 227 7.41 9.87 1.98
CA GLU A 227 8.20 10.65 2.93
C GLU A 227 9.72 10.38 2.85
N ARG A 228 10.10 9.10 2.65
CA ARG A 228 11.50 8.68 2.51
C ARG A 228 11.88 8.32 1.07
N ALA A 229 10.99 8.57 0.12
CA ALA A 229 11.19 8.17 -1.26
C ALA A 229 12.40 8.90 -1.88
N LYS A 230 13.28 8.14 -2.47
CA LYS A 230 14.41 8.59 -3.30
C LYS A 230 14.20 8.21 -4.77
N ALA A 231 13.25 7.38 -5.07
CA ALA A 231 12.75 7.08 -6.40
C ALA A 231 11.37 6.46 -6.30
N ALA A 232 10.53 6.71 -7.30
CA ALA A 232 9.24 6.06 -7.48
C ALA A 232 9.24 5.30 -8.81
N VAL A 233 8.97 4.00 -8.77
CA VAL A 233 9.02 3.10 -9.93
C VAL A 233 7.67 2.46 -10.14
N PHE A 234 7.08 2.70 -11.29
CA PHE A 234 5.74 2.26 -11.64
C PHE A 234 5.78 1.20 -12.73
N PHE A 235 5.38 0.00 -12.38
CA PHE A 235 5.14 -1.09 -13.32
C PHE A 235 3.69 -1.07 -13.80
N PRO A 236 3.35 -1.77 -14.90
CA PRO A 236 1.97 -1.88 -15.37
C PRO A 236 1.00 -2.27 -14.24
N GLY A 237 -0.12 -1.54 -14.15
CA GLY A 237 -1.07 -1.72 -13.06
C GLY A 237 -2.46 -1.16 -13.34
N GLY A 238 -3.38 -1.29 -12.40
CA GLY A 238 -4.73 -0.77 -12.48
C GLY A 238 -4.91 0.55 -11.71
N TYR A 239 -6.14 0.84 -11.33
CA TYR A 239 -6.54 2.11 -10.69
C TYR A 239 -5.67 2.49 -9.48
N GLY A 240 -5.31 1.55 -8.61
CA GLY A 240 -4.45 1.87 -7.46
C GLY A 240 -3.05 2.31 -7.87
N THR A 241 -2.50 1.75 -8.99
CA THR A 241 -1.21 2.19 -9.52
C THR A 241 -1.30 3.57 -10.17
N PHE A 242 -2.39 3.86 -10.87
CA PHE A 242 -2.65 5.18 -11.45
C PHE A 242 -2.90 6.25 -10.38
N ASP A 243 -3.64 5.93 -9.34
CA ASP A 243 -3.90 6.80 -8.20
C ASP A 243 -2.58 7.26 -7.54
N GLU A 244 -1.66 6.34 -7.30
CA GLU A 244 -0.34 6.66 -6.75
C GLU A 244 0.55 7.41 -7.77
N LEU A 245 0.46 7.09 -9.06
CA LEU A 245 1.23 7.78 -10.10
C LEU A 245 0.82 9.26 -10.20
N PHE A 246 -0.47 9.54 -10.33
CA PHE A 246 -0.95 10.90 -10.46
C PHE A 246 -0.78 11.71 -9.18
N GLU A 247 -0.84 11.08 -8.02
CA GLU A 247 -0.48 11.75 -6.77
C GLU A 247 0.99 12.19 -6.78
N VAL A 248 1.92 11.29 -7.12
CA VAL A 248 3.36 11.61 -7.19
C VAL A 248 3.62 12.72 -8.21
N LEU A 249 3.05 12.62 -9.41
CA LEU A 249 3.22 13.64 -10.45
C LEU A 249 2.67 15.00 -10.01
N THR A 250 1.49 15.01 -9.38
CA THR A 250 0.88 16.24 -8.85
C THR A 250 1.73 16.87 -7.75
N LEU A 251 2.25 16.08 -6.83
CA LEU A 251 3.08 16.59 -5.73
C LEU A 251 4.42 17.13 -6.23
N LEU A 252 5.00 16.53 -7.27
CA LEU A 252 6.21 17.02 -7.93
C LEU A 252 5.94 18.31 -8.72
N GLN A 253 4.88 18.35 -9.53
CA GLN A 253 4.46 19.50 -10.30
C GLN A 253 4.21 20.70 -9.40
N THR A 254 3.50 20.50 -8.29
CA THR A 254 3.17 21.54 -7.32
C THR A 254 4.29 21.82 -6.30
N ARG A 255 5.42 21.14 -6.40
CA ARG A 255 6.58 21.27 -5.49
C ARG A 255 6.24 21.02 -4.02
N LYS A 256 5.28 20.13 -3.74
CA LYS A 256 4.89 19.75 -2.37
C LYS A 256 5.81 18.68 -1.77
N ILE A 257 6.57 17.99 -2.59
CA ILE A 257 7.64 17.07 -2.18
C ILE A 257 8.95 17.47 -2.85
N ALA A 258 10.05 17.03 -2.24
CA ALA A 258 11.37 17.19 -2.86
C ALA A 258 11.39 16.44 -4.21
N PRO A 259 12.04 16.98 -5.25
CA PRO A 259 12.17 16.31 -6.54
C PRO A 259 12.79 14.91 -6.38
N LEU A 260 12.23 13.94 -7.07
CA LEU A 260 12.73 12.57 -7.13
C LEU A 260 12.50 11.98 -8.53
N PRO A 261 13.33 11.01 -8.97
CA PRO A 261 13.12 10.33 -10.25
C PRO A 261 11.85 9.46 -10.21
N VAL A 262 11.01 9.64 -11.23
CA VAL A 262 9.83 8.80 -11.48
C VAL A 262 10.11 7.95 -12.73
N ILE A 263 10.01 6.65 -12.60
CA ILE A 263 10.28 5.69 -13.67
C ILE A 263 9.00 4.93 -14.01
N LEU A 264 8.61 4.95 -15.28
CA LEU A 264 7.52 4.15 -15.82
C LEU A 264 8.12 2.94 -16.56
N VAL A 265 7.86 1.75 -16.08
CA VAL A 265 8.40 0.51 -16.66
C VAL A 265 7.41 -0.03 -17.67
N GLY A 266 7.87 -0.23 -18.93
CA GLY A 266 7.03 -0.70 -20.02
C GLY A 266 6.37 0.44 -20.79
N GLU A 267 7.13 1.14 -21.64
CA GLU A 267 6.64 2.28 -22.44
C GLU A 267 5.40 1.91 -23.25
N ALA A 268 5.39 0.74 -23.90
CA ALA A 268 4.26 0.28 -24.69
C ALA A 268 2.95 0.12 -23.89
N TYR A 269 3.03 -0.16 -22.60
CA TYR A 269 1.87 -0.20 -21.71
C TYR A 269 1.41 1.23 -21.35
N TRP A 270 2.34 2.06 -20.90
CA TRP A 270 2.02 3.38 -20.37
C TRP A 270 1.53 4.35 -21.44
N SER A 271 2.15 4.38 -22.62
CA SER A 271 1.73 5.23 -23.75
C SER A 271 0.33 4.90 -24.28
N ARG A 272 -0.15 3.65 -24.07
CA ARG A 272 -1.52 3.26 -24.41
C ARG A 272 -2.52 3.51 -23.29
N ALA A 273 -2.05 3.50 -22.05
CA ALA A 273 -2.91 3.62 -20.88
C ALA A 273 -3.21 5.09 -20.53
N VAL A 274 -2.25 6.00 -20.82
CA VAL A 274 -2.40 7.45 -20.62
C VAL A 274 -1.63 8.19 -21.70
N ASP A 275 -2.31 9.05 -22.41
CA ASP A 275 -1.68 10.01 -23.32
C ASP A 275 -1.40 11.31 -22.55
N VAL A 276 -0.19 11.41 -21.99
CA VAL A 276 0.23 12.59 -21.22
C VAL A 276 0.55 13.77 -22.17
N ALA A 277 0.97 13.49 -23.42
CA ALA A 277 1.21 14.53 -24.41
C ALA A 277 -0.08 15.26 -24.77
N PHE A 278 -1.19 14.52 -24.90
CA PHE A 278 -2.52 15.10 -25.11
C PHE A 278 -2.88 16.09 -23.99
N LEU A 279 -2.58 15.79 -22.72
CA LEU A 279 -2.86 16.72 -21.62
C LEU A 279 -2.07 18.04 -21.76
N ALA A 280 -0.84 17.97 -22.26
CA ALA A 280 -0.03 19.16 -22.51
C ALA A 280 -0.54 19.95 -23.71
N ASP A 281 -0.97 19.27 -24.77
CA ASP A 281 -1.53 19.92 -25.98
C ASP A 281 -2.86 20.60 -25.70
N GLU A 282 -3.69 20.05 -24.81
CA GLU A 282 -4.93 20.68 -24.32
C GLU A 282 -4.68 21.78 -23.27
N GLY A 283 -3.42 22.03 -22.88
CA GLY A 283 -3.07 23.06 -21.90
C GLY A 283 -3.45 22.70 -20.44
N MET A 284 -3.72 21.43 -20.14
CA MET A 284 -4.05 20.97 -18.79
C MET A 284 -2.80 20.83 -17.90
N ILE A 285 -1.64 20.65 -18.51
CA ILE A 285 -0.32 20.62 -17.87
C ILE A 285 0.69 21.37 -18.72
N ASP A 286 1.79 21.82 -18.15
CA ASP A 286 2.90 22.43 -18.88
C ASP A 286 3.69 21.37 -19.68
N ARG A 287 4.24 21.72 -20.85
CA ARG A 287 5.11 20.80 -21.63
C ARG A 287 6.33 20.31 -20.82
N ARG A 288 6.85 21.12 -19.90
CA ARG A 288 7.94 20.70 -18.98
C ARG A 288 7.52 19.57 -18.02
N ASP A 289 6.23 19.39 -17.77
CA ASP A 289 5.74 18.33 -16.90
C ASP A 289 5.87 16.95 -17.53
N LEU A 290 6.05 16.88 -18.86
CA LEU A 290 6.41 15.64 -19.57
C LEU A 290 7.79 15.10 -19.17
N GLU A 291 8.65 15.93 -18.60
CA GLU A 291 9.98 15.55 -18.12
C GLU A 291 9.99 15.01 -16.69
N LEU A 292 8.82 14.97 -16.02
CA LEU A 292 8.71 14.47 -14.65
C LEU A 292 8.98 12.97 -14.52
N PHE A 293 8.88 12.22 -15.62
CA PHE A 293 9.10 10.78 -15.62
C PHE A 293 9.98 10.32 -16.79
N THR A 294 10.47 9.09 -16.70
CA THR A 294 11.31 8.46 -17.74
C THR A 294 10.84 7.01 -17.94
N TYR A 295 10.77 6.55 -19.18
CA TYR A 295 10.48 5.16 -19.52
C TYR A 295 11.72 4.28 -19.40
N CYS A 296 11.53 3.05 -18.90
CA CYS A 296 12.56 2.00 -18.82
C CYS A 296 11.94 0.62 -19.06
N GLU A 297 12.75 -0.33 -19.57
CA GLU A 297 12.30 -1.69 -19.83
C GLU A 297 12.97 -2.74 -18.93
N SER A 298 14.13 -2.42 -18.37
CA SER A 298 14.92 -3.39 -17.59
C SER A 298 15.34 -2.85 -16.23
N ALA A 299 15.64 -3.75 -15.30
CA ALA A 299 16.13 -3.41 -13.96
C ALA A 299 17.44 -2.58 -14.00
N ALA A 300 18.32 -2.87 -14.94
CA ALA A 300 19.55 -2.13 -15.12
C ALA A 300 19.28 -0.70 -15.62
N GLN A 301 18.35 -0.52 -16.58
CA GLN A 301 17.95 0.81 -17.07
C GLN A 301 17.31 1.64 -15.96
N ILE A 302 16.44 1.04 -15.13
CA ILE A 302 15.82 1.73 -13.97
C ILE A 302 16.91 2.27 -13.05
N TRP A 303 17.87 1.42 -12.65
CA TRP A 303 18.94 1.84 -11.75
C TRP A 303 19.83 2.92 -12.36
N HIS A 304 20.17 2.78 -13.64
CA HIS A 304 20.96 3.78 -14.39
C HIS A 304 20.21 5.11 -14.48
N ALA A 305 18.92 5.09 -14.80
CA ALA A 305 18.08 6.29 -14.90
C ALA A 305 18.03 7.06 -13.57
N ILE A 306 17.85 6.33 -12.44
CA ILE A 306 17.89 6.91 -11.09
C ILE A 306 19.27 7.57 -10.85
N GLY A 307 20.36 6.86 -11.08
CA GLY A 307 21.73 7.39 -10.90
C GLY A 307 22.01 8.61 -11.75
N SER A 308 21.62 8.59 -13.03
CA SER A 308 21.79 9.69 -13.97
C SER A 308 20.97 10.92 -13.58
N TRP A 309 19.76 10.72 -13.02
CA TRP A 309 18.93 11.82 -12.54
C TRP A 309 19.62 12.58 -11.40
N TYR A 310 20.17 11.88 -10.40
CA TYR A 310 20.92 12.49 -9.30
C TYR A 310 22.21 13.16 -9.79
N ALA A 311 22.91 12.54 -10.73
CA ALA A 311 24.15 13.10 -11.30
C ALA A 311 23.91 14.44 -12.02
N ARG A 312 22.83 14.56 -12.81
CA ARG A 312 22.46 15.81 -13.48
C ARG A 312 22.16 16.95 -12.50
N ARG A 313 21.60 16.65 -11.34
CA ARG A 313 21.27 17.64 -10.30
C ARG A 313 22.43 17.92 -9.34
N ARG A 314 23.57 17.26 -9.53
CA ARG A 314 24.72 17.30 -8.60
C ARG A 314 24.35 16.89 -7.16
N GLU A 315 23.30 16.14 -7.00
CA GLU A 315 22.80 15.62 -5.72
C GLU A 315 23.45 14.25 -5.45
N ARG A 316 23.54 13.87 -4.18
CA ARG A 316 24.03 12.54 -3.81
C ARG A 316 22.93 11.50 -4.04
N PRO A 317 23.20 10.44 -4.82
CA PRO A 317 22.26 9.33 -4.93
C PRO A 317 22.10 8.62 -3.58
N PRO A 318 20.97 7.92 -3.37
CA PRO A 318 20.69 7.23 -2.10
C PRO A 318 21.73 6.18 -1.71
N ALA A 319 22.45 5.62 -2.68
CA ALA A 319 23.58 4.73 -2.47
C ALA A 319 24.60 4.89 -3.60
N ARG A 320 25.88 4.91 -3.25
CA ARG A 320 26.99 4.84 -4.22
C ARG A 320 27.43 3.39 -4.35
N CYS A 321 26.82 2.64 -5.23
CA CYS A 321 27.41 1.40 -5.72
C CYS A 321 27.99 1.68 -7.10
N GLY A 322 29.31 1.68 -7.18
CA GLY A 322 30.01 1.82 -8.44
C GLY A 322 29.69 0.65 -9.36
N VAL A 323 29.02 0.92 -10.48
CA VAL A 323 29.29 0.17 -11.69
C VAL A 323 30.70 0.59 -12.08
N SER A 324 31.67 -0.29 -11.89
CA SER A 324 33.06 -0.09 -12.26
C SER A 324 33.14 0.19 -13.76
N SER A 325 33.17 1.45 -14.15
CA SER A 325 33.80 1.86 -15.40
C SER A 325 35.28 2.09 -15.11
N LYS A 326 36.11 1.17 -15.52
CA LYS A 326 37.55 1.33 -15.50
C LYS A 326 37.94 2.54 -16.39
N ARG A 327 38.75 3.41 -15.78
CA ARG A 327 39.70 4.41 -16.33
C ARG A 327 39.18 5.79 -16.68
N GLY A 328 39.87 6.73 -16.03
CA GLY A 328 40.04 8.12 -16.44
C GLY A 328 40.65 8.97 -15.34
N VAL A 329 41.95 8.89 -15.18
CA VAL A 329 42.96 9.92 -14.77
C VAL A 329 42.42 11.09 -13.90
N GLY A 330 43.11 11.29 -12.77
CA GLY A 330 42.90 12.30 -11.77
C GLY A 330 43.08 13.76 -12.25
N ILE A 331 42.33 14.63 -11.57
CA ILE A 331 42.72 16.01 -11.32
C ILE A 331 42.33 16.36 -9.89
N ARG A 332 43.30 16.97 -9.20
CA ARG A 332 43.28 17.38 -7.79
C ARG A 332 42.34 18.56 -7.53
N ARG A 333 41.71 18.48 -6.39
CA ARG A 333 41.28 19.49 -5.38
C ARG A 333 41.20 20.96 -5.77
N ARG A 334 40.06 21.56 -5.38
CA ARG A 334 40.06 22.76 -4.54
C ARG A 334 38.84 22.80 -3.65
N ASN A 335 39.07 23.12 -2.37
CA ASN A 335 38.08 23.44 -1.35
C ASN A 335 37.37 24.74 -1.70
N GLU A 336 36.06 24.79 -1.46
CA GLU A 336 35.46 26.03 -0.96
C GLU A 336 34.21 25.67 -0.14
N ARG A 337 34.20 26.25 1.06
CA ARG A 337 33.13 26.24 2.06
C ARG A 337 32.09 27.30 1.71
N ASP A 338 30.95 27.18 2.41
CA ASP A 338 29.88 28.18 2.64
C ASP A 338 28.82 28.25 1.53
N SER A 339 27.56 28.11 1.85
CA SER A 339 26.73 28.81 2.81
C SER A 339 25.30 28.26 2.78
N TYR A 340 24.84 27.75 3.92
CA TYR A 340 23.42 27.67 4.22
C TYR A 340 22.99 29.05 4.69
N ARG A 341 22.06 29.69 4.02
CA ARG A 341 21.25 30.78 4.56
C ARG A 341 19.77 30.53 4.29
N ASP A 342 19.06 30.48 5.36
CA ASP A 342 17.71 30.88 5.69
C ASP A 342 16.71 31.11 4.57
N PHE A 343 15.64 30.35 4.60
CA PHE A 343 14.31 30.80 4.18
C PHE A 343 13.39 30.82 5.40
N GLY A 344 13.36 32.00 6.04
CA GLY A 344 12.31 32.42 6.95
C GLY A 344 11.15 33.01 6.15
N THR A 345 9.98 32.70 6.60
CA THR A 345 8.71 33.42 6.63
C THR A 345 8.46 34.57 5.64
N GLY A 346 7.42 34.37 4.84
CA GLY A 346 6.65 35.31 4.06
C GLY A 346 5.39 34.62 3.53
#